data_0ee978bdea9826a4ef8d549565ca67d7
#
_entry.id   0ee978bdea9826a4ef8d549565ca67d7
#
_cell.length_a   1.000
_cell.length_b   1.000
_cell.length_c   1.000
_cell.angle_alpha   90.00
_cell.angle_beta   90.00
_cell.angle_gamma   90.00
#
_symmetry.space_group_name_H-M   'P 1'
#
loop_
_entity.id
_entity.type
_entity.pdbx_description
1 polymer ?
#
loop_
_entity_poly.entity_id
_entity_poly.type
_entity_poly.pdbx_seq_one_letter_code
_entity_poly.pdbx_strand_id
1 'polypeptide(L)'
;VKDIYFDDTPNDSTNNPRWRTILLGGLGAGGKGLYAIDITDVNNPTHLFAINNDNTNQSIQYWDIDGLKQEFGYASGSMDPKYDYRKLGETWSTPRIIRIKVSGKDKWVAVFGGGYNGAVNPNYGSAVFMMDLEDEGRLLKVIDIEDSANNIVNSIPADLSVITADGTEKATYNGALVYAADLEGKITKINLTDQGTLYQKTTLFNSESTSDNGRYIYKKPEATINNDNKLWLYFGTGNTQKLQEQSSQTQNRVYGIKDKDFPNFV
;
A
#
# COMPACT_ATOMS: atom_id res chain seq x y z
N VAL A 1 -8.82 11.29 -0.62
CA VAL A 1 -10.23 11.44 -0.98
C VAL A 1 -10.40 11.05 -2.44
N LYS A 2 -11.49 10.35 -2.78
CA LYS A 2 -11.79 9.91 -4.14
C LYS A 2 -13.29 9.74 -4.34
N ASP A 3 -13.79 10.16 -5.50
CA ASP A 3 -15.13 9.80 -5.96
C ASP A 3 -15.08 8.40 -6.54
N ILE A 4 -15.94 7.51 -6.06
CA ILE A 4 -16.07 6.13 -6.51
C ILE A 4 -17.53 5.79 -6.75
N TYR A 5 -17.77 4.84 -7.64
CA TYR A 5 -19.10 4.39 -8.03
C TYR A 5 -19.26 2.92 -7.66
N PHE A 6 -20.05 2.63 -6.64
CA PHE A 6 -20.28 1.27 -6.18
C PHE A 6 -21.62 1.16 -5.44
N ASP A 7 -22.07 -0.09 -5.27
CA ASP A 7 -23.21 -0.45 -4.45
C ASP A 7 -22.72 -0.83 -3.05
N ASP A 8 -23.20 -0.11 -2.06
CA ASP A 8 -22.87 -0.33 -0.65
C ASP A 8 -23.81 -1.33 0.05
N THR A 9 -24.82 -1.78 -0.67
CA THR A 9 -25.79 -2.78 -0.20
C THR A 9 -25.85 -4.00 -1.13
N PRO A 10 -24.68 -4.64 -1.44
CA PRO A 10 -24.63 -5.68 -2.46
C PRO A 10 -25.49 -6.93 -2.16
N ASN A 11 -26.00 -7.03 -0.92
CA ASN A 11 -26.81 -8.16 -0.46
C ASN A 11 -28.30 -7.82 -0.38
N ASP A 12 -28.70 -6.59 -0.64
CA ASP A 12 -30.10 -6.25 -0.71
C ASP A 12 -30.64 -6.44 -2.15
N SER A 13 -31.93 -6.59 -2.28
CA SER A 13 -32.58 -6.82 -3.57
C SER A 13 -32.68 -5.56 -4.45
N THR A 14 -32.17 -4.44 -3.99
CA THR A 14 -32.36 -3.12 -4.61
C THR A 14 -31.23 -2.70 -5.52
N ASN A 15 -30.03 -3.31 -5.38
CA ASN A 15 -28.80 -3.03 -6.16
C ASN A 15 -28.79 -1.59 -6.72
N ASN A 16 -28.45 -0.62 -5.89
CA ASN A 16 -28.53 0.80 -6.24
C ASN A 16 -27.14 1.47 -6.19
N PRO A 17 -26.26 1.15 -7.16
CA PRO A 17 -24.93 1.75 -7.19
C PRO A 17 -25.03 3.25 -7.42
N ARG A 18 -24.26 4.01 -6.68
CA ARG A 18 -24.20 5.47 -6.76
C ARG A 18 -22.78 6.01 -6.60
N TRP A 19 -22.58 7.22 -7.04
CA TRP A 19 -21.36 7.96 -6.76
C TRP A 19 -21.29 8.32 -5.28
N ARG A 20 -20.11 8.08 -4.70
CA ARG A 20 -19.78 8.44 -3.33
C ARG A 20 -18.41 9.08 -3.26
N THR A 21 -18.26 10.08 -2.42
CA THR A 21 -16.97 10.70 -2.11
C THR A 21 -16.43 10.05 -0.84
N ILE A 22 -15.40 9.21 -0.98
CA ILE A 22 -14.82 8.48 0.15
C ILE A 22 -13.54 9.15 0.62
N LEU A 23 -13.47 9.41 1.92
CA LEU A 23 -12.25 9.78 2.62
C LEU A 23 -11.71 8.52 3.31
N LEU A 24 -10.51 8.11 2.93
CA LEU A 24 -9.77 7.04 3.57
C LEU A 24 -8.51 7.64 4.20
N GLY A 25 -8.31 7.43 5.48
CA GLY A 25 -7.21 7.99 6.25
C GLY A 25 -6.46 6.95 7.06
N GLY A 26 -5.13 7.12 7.17
CA GLY A 26 -4.31 6.41 8.12
C GLY A 26 -4.04 7.25 9.36
N LEU A 27 -3.62 6.62 10.45
CA LEU A 27 -3.30 7.29 11.72
C LEU A 27 -1.89 7.90 11.74
N GLY A 28 -1.09 7.68 10.67
CA GLY A 28 0.30 8.13 10.59
C GLY A 28 1.15 7.54 11.70
N ALA A 29 2.00 8.36 12.32
CA ALA A 29 2.79 7.98 13.49
C ALA A 29 1.95 7.77 14.76
N GLY A 30 0.65 8.08 14.72
CA GLY A 30 -0.26 7.93 15.86
C GLY A 30 -0.78 6.51 16.05
N GLY A 31 -0.59 5.62 15.08
CA GLY A 31 -1.08 4.25 15.23
C GLY A 31 -1.02 3.38 13.97
N LYS A 32 -1.45 2.15 14.16
CA LYS A 32 -1.43 1.08 13.14
C LYS A 32 -2.86 0.82 12.64
N GLY A 33 -3.51 1.85 12.18
CA GLY A 33 -4.92 1.78 11.80
C GLY A 33 -5.29 2.68 10.64
N LEU A 34 -6.45 2.38 10.08
CA LEU A 34 -7.07 3.06 8.94
C LEU A 34 -8.55 3.26 9.24
N TYR A 35 -9.14 4.30 8.69
CA TYR A 35 -10.58 4.54 8.76
C TYR A 35 -11.10 5.08 7.44
N ALA A 36 -12.33 4.77 7.13
CA ALA A 36 -13.05 5.29 5.96
C ALA A 36 -14.34 6.00 6.36
N ILE A 37 -14.59 7.11 5.70
CA ILE A 37 -15.78 7.95 5.92
C ILE A 37 -16.36 8.29 4.56
N ASP A 38 -17.67 8.16 4.41
CA ASP A 38 -18.41 8.74 3.29
C ASP A 38 -18.67 10.22 3.59
N ILE A 39 -18.13 11.07 2.74
CA ILE A 39 -18.29 12.54 2.81
C ILE A 39 -19.05 13.08 1.60
N THR A 40 -19.87 12.26 0.95
CA THR A 40 -20.73 12.67 -0.18
C THR A 40 -21.64 13.82 0.22
N ASP A 41 -22.22 13.76 1.42
CA ASP A 41 -22.80 14.92 2.08
C ASP A 41 -21.84 15.45 3.14
N VAL A 42 -21.18 16.56 2.86
CA VAL A 42 -20.18 17.16 3.77
C VAL A 42 -20.77 17.63 5.09
N ASN A 43 -22.07 17.84 5.17
CA ASN A 43 -22.76 18.24 6.40
C ASN A 43 -23.15 17.03 7.27
N ASN A 44 -23.19 15.83 6.68
CA ASN A 44 -23.56 14.60 7.35
C ASN A 44 -22.60 13.47 6.96
N PRO A 45 -21.30 13.55 7.34
CA PRO A 45 -20.36 12.46 7.07
C PRO A 45 -20.76 11.20 7.82
N THR A 46 -20.66 10.04 7.16
CA THR A 46 -21.01 8.76 7.75
C THR A 46 -19.82 7.82 7.83
N HIS A 47 -19.71 7.08 8.92
CA HIS A 47 -18.73 6.04 9.10
C HIS A 47 -18.95 4.91 8.08
N LEU A 48 -17.87 4.36 7.53
CA LEU A 48 -17.93 3.17 6.68
C LEU A 48 -17.28 1.97 7.35
N PHE A 49 -16.03 2.13 7.78
CA PHE A 49 -15.30 1.11 8.54
C PHE A 49 -14.07 1.71 9.22
N ALA A 50 -13.54 1.00 10.21
CA ALA A 50 -12.22 1.28 10.76
C ALA A 50 -11.48 -0.02 11.10
N ILE A 51 -10.16 0.03 11.04
CA ILE A 51 -9.27 -1.10 11.30
C ILE A 51 -8.15 -0.62 12.21
N ASN A 52 -7.81 -1.41 13.22
CA ASN A 52 -6.64 -1.18 14.05
C ASN A 52 -5.90 -2.49 14.33
N ASN A 53 -4.59 -2.47 14.11
CA ASN A 53 -3.71 -3.56 14.48
C ASN A 53 -3.16 -3.33 15.89
N ASP A 54 -3.77 -3.96 16.88
CA ASP A 54 -3.38 -3.88 18.29
C ASP A 54 -2.31 -4.93 18.61
N ASN A 55 -1.06 -4.56 18.40
CA ASN A 55 0.08 -5.45 18.66
C ASN A 55 0.27 -5.76 20.13
N THR A 56 -0.20 -4.91 21.04
CA THR A 56 -0.06 -5.12 22.48
C THR A 56 -0.97 -6.25 22.95
N ASN A 57 -2.22 -6.24 22.46
CA ASN A 57 -3.20 -7.27 22.77
C ASN A 57 -3.19 -8.43 21.75
N GLN A 58 -2.29 -8.39 20.76
CA GLN A 58 -2.19 -9.40 19.71
C GLN A 58 -3.52 -9.64 19.00
N SER A 59 -4.19 -8.55 18.59
CA SER A 59 -5.49 -8.64 17.92
C SER A 59 -5.63 -7.60 16.80
N ILE A 60 -6.49 -7.92 15.83
CA ILE A 60 -7.02 -6.97 14.86
C ILE A 60 -8.39 -6.53 15.35
N GLN A 61 -8.59 -5.25 15.49
CA GLN A 61 -9.86 -4.63 15.80
C GLN A 61 -10.45 -4.06 14.52
N TYR A 62 -11.69 -4.40 14.24
CA TYR A 62 -12.42 -3.98 13.06
C TYR A 62 -13.78 -3.42 13.47
N TRP A 63 -14.16 -2.30 12.89
CA TRP A 63 -15.49 -1.70 13.04
C TRP A 63 -16.16 -1.67 11.68
N ASP A 64 -17.33 -2.28 11.58
CA ASP A 64 -18.14 -2.31 10.36
C ASP A 64 -18.91 -1.01 10.13
N ILE A 65 -19.73 -0.96 9.08
CA ILE A 65 -20.52 0.22 8.71
C ILE A 65 -21.47 0.69 9.80
N ASP A 66 -21.95 -0.22 10.63
CA ASP A 66 -22.84 0.09 11.79
C ASP A 66 -22.03 0.53 13.02
N GLY A 67 -20.71 0.56 12.94
CA GLY A 67 -19.82 0.86 14.06
C GLY A 67 -19.66 -0.28 15.06
N LEU A 68 -20.10 -1.50 14.71
CA LEU A 68 -19.98 -2.66 15.58
C LEU A 68 -18.53 -3.19 15.55
N LYS A 69 -17.94 -3.28 16.75
CA LYS A 69 -16.58 -3.78 16.90
C LYS A 69 -16.53 -5.31 16.83
N GLN A 70 -15.64 -5.81 15.99
CA GLN A 70 -15.21 -7.21 15.97
C GLN A 70 -13.71 -7.28 16.33
N GLU A 71 -13.29 -8.38 16.93
CA GLU A 71 -11.88 -8.55 17.34
C GLU A 71 -11.40 -9.96 16.98
N PHE A 72 -10.23 -10.01 16.29
CA PHE A 72 -9.62 -11.22 15.76
C PHE A 72 -8.23 -11.39 16.40
N GLY A 73 -8.09 -12.35 17.32
CA GLY A 73 -6.81 -12.65 17.98
C GLY A 73 -5.78 -13.27 17.02
N TYR A 74 -4.52 -12.91 17.18
CA TYR A 74 -3.42 -13.47 16.34
C TYR A 74 -3.23 -14.97 16.52
N ALA A 75 -3.40 -15.45 17.74
CA ALA A 75 -3.16 -16.85 18.14
C ALA A 75 -4.27 -17.81 17.70
N SER A 76 -5.41 -17.31 17.26
CA SER A 76 -6.47 -18.15 16.74
C SER A 76 -6.02 -18.68 15.37
N GLY A 77 -5.85 -19.99 15.23
CA GLY A 77 -5.59 -20.62 13.93
C GLY A 77 -6.73 -20.44 12.92
N SER A 78 -7.64 -19.54 13.20
CA SER A 78 -8.85 -19.19 12.47
C SER A 78 -8.93 -17.72 12.09
N MET A 79 -7.81 -16.98 12.00
CA MET A 79 -7.82 -15.62 11.45
C MET A 79 -8.38 -15.68 10.01
N ASP A 80 -9.51 -15.04 9.79
CA ASP A 80 -10.03 -14.88 8.44
C ASP A 80 -9.03 -14.01 7.64
N PRO A 81 -8.54 -14.51 6.48
CA PRO A 81 -7.60 -13.75 5.64
C PRO A 81 -8.11 -12.36 5.25
N LYS A 82 -9.42 -12.13 5.24
CA LYS A 82 -10.03 -10.84 4.96
C LYS A 82 -9.75 -9.77 6.03
N TYR A 83 -9.35 -10.19 7.24
CA TYR A 83 -9.02 -9.31 8.37
C TYR A 83 -7.56 -9.41 8.80
N ASP A 84 -6.70 -10.12 8.05
CA ASP A 84 -5.31 -10.33 8.43
C ASP A 84 -4.42 -9.10 8.19
N TYR A 85 -4.64 -8.09 9.01
CA TYR A 85 -3.80 -6.88 9.06
C TYR A 85 -2.61 -6.99 10.02
N ARG A 86 -2.20 -8.21 10.43
CA ARG A 86 -1.10 -8.40 11.41
C ARG A 86 0.23 -7.78 10.99
N LYS A 87 0.52 -7.68 9.69
CA LYS A 87 1.73 -7.02 9.17
C LYS A 87 1.62 -5.49 9.07
N LEU A 88 0.48 -4.90 9.43
CA LEU A 88 0.31 -3.45 9.40
C LEU A 88 1.11 -2.79 10.53
N GLY A 89 2.03 -1.91 10.17
CA GLY A 89 2.74 -1.01 11.06
C GLY A 89 2.03 0.35 11.20
N GLU A 90 2.73 1.35 11.70
CA GLU A 90 2.24 2.74 11.72
C GLU A 90 1.93 3.19 10.29
N THR A 91 0.72 3.71 10.08
CA THR A 91 0.17 3.93 8.74
C THR A 91 0.65 5.25 8.11
N TRP A 92 1.95 5.34 7.87
CA TRP A 92 2.57 6.51 7.23
C TRP A 92 2.30 6.57 5.72
N SER A 93 2.14 5.39 5.09
CA SER A 93 1.84 5.28 3.66
C SER A 93 0.39 5.70 3.40
N THR A 94 0.21 6.76 2.61
CA THR A 94 -1.12 7.26 2.25
C THR A 94 -1.81 6.29 1.28
N PRO A 95 -3.01 5.76 1.59
CA PRO A 95 -3.71 4.86 0.70
C PRO A 95 -4.07 5.53 -0.64
N ARG A 96 -3.84 4.81 -1.74
CA ARG A 96 -4.24 5.23 -3.09
C ARG A 96 -5.47 4.44 -3.51
N ILE A 97 -6.54 5.13 -3.82
CA ILE A 97 -7.78 4.51 -4.32
C ILE A 97 -7.69 4.40 -5.83
N ILE A 98 -7.80 3.17 -6.33
CA ILE A 98 -7.74 2.83 -7.76
C ILE A 98 -8.83 1.82 -8.11
N ARG A 99 -9.07 1.65 -9.40
CA ARG A 99 -9.96 0.63 -9.94
C ARG A 99 -9.12 -0.45 -10.61
N ILE A 100 -9.36 -1.70 -10.25
CA ILE A 100 -8.65 -2.86 -10.81
C ILE A 100 -9.63 -3.94 -11.23
N LYS A 101 -9.19 -4.90 -12.04
CA LYS A 101 -9.96 -6.10 -12.38
C LYS A 101 -9.58 -7.27 -11.48
N VAL A 102 -10.55 -7.80 -10.74
CA VAL A 102 -10.41 -9.02 -9.94
C VAL A 102 -11.39 -10.06 -10.47
N SER A 103 -10.89 -11.20 -10.94
CA SER A 103 -11.72 -12.25 -11.54
C SER A 103 -12.66 -11.73 -12.63
N GLY A 104 -12.18 -10.81 -13.45
CA GLY A 104 -12.93 -10.23 -14.57
C GLY A 104 -13.90 -9.11 -14.20
N LYS A 105 -14.10 -8.81 -12.92
CA LYS A 105 -14.97 -7.73 -12.43
C LYS A 105 -14.13 -6.54 -11.99
N ASP A 106 -14.61 -5.35 -12.32
CA ASP A 106 -14.02 -4.11 -11.82
C ASP A 106 -14.29 -3.96 -10.32
N LYS A 107 -13.28 -3.54 -9.57
CA LYS A 107 -13.37 -3.26 -8.13
C LYS A 107 -12.64 -1.98 -7.75
N TRP A 108 -13.22 -1.24 -6.84
CA TRP A 108 -12.57 -0.13 -6.19
C TRP A 108 -11.76 -0.62 -5.00
N VAL A 109 -10.47 -0.40 -5.05
CA VAL A 109 -9.55 -0.86 -4.02
C VAL A 109 -8.68 0.28 -3.51
N ALA A 110 -8.28 0.19 -2.25
CA ALA A 110 -7.20 1.00 -1.71
C ALA A 110 -5.91 0.17 -1.67
N VAL A 111 -4.82 0.75 -2.17
CA VAL A 111 -3.49 0.14 -2.12
C VAL A 111 -2.55 1.03 -1.32
N PHE A 112 -1.80 0.45 -0.38
CA PHE A 112 -0.89 1.17 0.51
C PHE A 112 0.22 0.26 1.04
N GLY A 113 1.33 0.89 1.41
CA GLY A 113 2.45 0.21 2.07
C GLY A 113 2.12 -0.14 3.52
N GLY A 114 2.74 -1.18 4.03
CA GLY A 114 2.53 -1.67 5.38
C GLY A 114 2.94 -0.71 6.50
N GLY A 115 3.63 0.38 6.15
CA GLY A 115 3.95 1.45 7.07
C GLY A 115 5.26 1.22 7.85
N TYR A 116 5.38 1.87 9.00
CA TYR A 116 6.60 1.91 9.78
C TYR A 116 6.43 1.17 11.13
N ASN A 117 7.43 0.45 11.56
CA ASN A 117 7.45 -0.16 12.90
C ASN A 117 8.85 -0.13 13.54
N GLY A 118 9.59 0.94 13.30
CA GLY A 118 10.97 1.04 13.75
C GLY A 118 11.94 0.24 12.87
N ALA A 119 13.21 0.47 13.07
CA ALA A 119 14.28 -0.21 12.32
C ALA A 119 14.62 -1.62 12.86
N VAL A 120 13.85 -2.15 13.79
CA VAL A 120 14.27 -3.31 14.62
C VAL A 120 13.37 -4.54 14.49
N ASN A 121 12.21 -4.40 13.83
CA ASN A 121 11.28 -5.54 13.68
C ASN A 121 10.89 -5.74 12.23
N PRO A 122 11.49 -6.72 11.53
CA PRO A 122 11.28 -6.94 10.10
C PRO A 122 9.86 -7.42 9.74
N ASN A 123 9.08 -7.90 10.70
CA ASN A 123 7.81 -8.58 10.43
C ASN A 123 6.62 -7.61 10.23
N TYR A 124 6.76 -6.35 10.64
CA TYR A 124 5.71 -5.35 10.50
C TYR A 124 6.06 -4.33 9.42
N GLY A 125 5.07 -3.95 8.66
CA GLY A 125 5.24 -2.96 7.60
C GLY A 125 5.80 -3.52 6.29
N SER A 126 6.22 -4.78 6.23
CA SER A 126 6.89 -5.41 5.08
C SER A 126 5.94 -5.96 4.02
N ALA A 127 4.80 -5.33 3.83
CA ALA A 127 3.79 -5.78 2.87
C ALA A 127 3.13 -4.60 2.16
N VAL A 128 2.59 -4.86 0.98
CA VAL A 128 1.62 -3.99 0.31
C VAL A 128 0.24 -4.58 0.51
N PHE A 129 -0.66 -3.78 1.04
CA PHE A 129 -2.03 -4.16 1.31
C PHE A 129 -2.95 -3.71 0.18
N MET A 130 -3.91 -4.57 -0.14
CA MET A 130 -4.98 -4.33 -1.09
C MET A 130 -6.31 -4.53 -0.38
N MET A 131 -6.99 -3.42 -0.13
CA MET A 131 -8.24 -3.35 0.60
C MET A 131 -9.40 -3.17 -0.36
N ASP A 132 -10.46 -3.96 -0.21
CA ASP A 132 -11.71 -3.83 -0.97
C ASP A 132 -12.58 -2.73 -0.35
N LEU A 133 -12.78 -1.65 -1.08
CA LEU A 133 -13.66 -0.56 -0.62
C LEU A 133 -15.14 -0.86 -0.80
N GLU A 134 -15.47 -1.84 -1.65
CA GLU A 134 -16.83 -2.33 -1.88
C GLU A 134 -17.22 -3.44 -0.91
N ASP A 135 -16.28 -3.94 -0.08
CA ASP A 135 -16.50 -4.94 0.97
C ASP A 135 -15.94 -4.42 2.31
N GLU A 136 -16.32 -3.19 2.66
CA GLU A 136 -16.07 -2.53 3.96
C GLU A 136 -14.60 -2.60 4.41
N GLY A 137 -13.66 -2.46 3.49
CA GLY A 137 -12.23 -2.46 3.80
C GLY A 137 -11.64 -3.84 4.10
N ARG A 138 -12.35 -4.93 3.81
CA ARG A 138 -11.78 -6.28 3.92
C ARG A 138 -10.65 -6.49 2.92
N LEU A 139 -9.67 -7.30 3.29
CA LEU A 139 -8.50 -7.54 2.45
C LEU A 139 -8.83 -8.39 1.23
N LEU A 140 -8.44 -7.93 0.05
CA LEU A 140 -8.35 -8.74 -1.17
C LEU A 140 -7.03 -9.51 -1.22
N LYS A 141 -5.94 -8.85 -0.83
CA LYS A 141 -4.59 -9.41 -0.90
C LYS A 141 -3.62 -8.67 0.01
N VAL A 142 -2.75 -9.42 0.64
CA VAL A 142 -1.50 -8.93 1.24
C VAL A 142 -0.35 -9.43 0.38
N ILE A 143 0.46 -8.53 -0.15
CA ILE A 143 1.64 -8.84 -0.95
C ILE A 143 2.85 -8.63 -0.05
N ASP A 144 3.34 -9.74 0.50
CA ASP A 144 4.52 -9.75 1.35
C ASP A 144 5.76 -9.46 0.51
N ILE A 145 6.59 -8.49 0.94
CA ILE A 145 7.87 -8.17 0.30
C ILE A 145 9.06 -8.48 1.22
N GLU A 146 8.80 -9.08 2.38
CA GLU A 146 9.84 -9.47 3.32
C GLU A 146 10.91 -10.33 2.65
N ASP A 147 12.15 -9.99 2.91
CA ASP A 147 13.32 -10.76 2.52
C ASP A 147 14.11 -11.09 3.79
N SER A 148 13.96 -12.31 4.28
CA SER A 148 14.60 -12.76 5.52
C SER A 148 16.12 -12.96 5.40
N ALA A 149 16.67 -12.85 4.20
CA ALA A 149 18.06 -13.22 3.93
C ALA A 149 19.09 -12.28 4.58
N ASN A 150 18.73 -11.01 4.82
CA ASN A 150 19.70 -9.98 5.22
C ASN A 150 19.46 -9.33 6.59
N ASN A 151 18.49 -9.78 7.37
CA ASN A 151 18.10 -9.16 8.65
C ASN A 151 17.82 -7.65 8.57
N ILE A 152 17.48 -7.15 7.38
CA ILE A 152 17.13 -5.76 7.17
C ILE A 152 15.61 -5.63 7.10
N VAL A 153 15.11 -4.55 7.69
CA VAL A 153 13.68 -4.27 7.76
C VAL A 153 13.16 -3.88 6.38
N ASN A 154 12.21 -4.65 5.84
CA ASN A 154 11.53 -4.35 4.57
C ASN A 154 10.25 -3.51 4.75
N SER A 155 10.12 -2.76 5.82
CA SER A 155 8.97 -1.88 6.04
C SER A 155 8.82 -0.85 4.93
N ILE A 156 7.59 -0.53 4.58
CA ILE A 156 7.23 0.43 3.53
C ILE A 156 6.58 1.65 4.18
N PRO A 157 7.35 2.60 4.74
CA PRO A 157 6.79 3.82 5.32
C PRO A 157 6.35 4.82 4.25
N ALA A 158 6.95 4.74 3.07
CA ALA A 158 6.66 5.64 1.96
C ALA A 158 5.30 5.38 1.32
N ASP A 159 4.73 6.44 0.74
CA ASP A 159 3.62 6.28 -0.20
C ASP A 159 4.07 5.44 -1.40
N LEU A 160 3.14 4.72 -2.00
CA LEU A 160 3.39 3.96 -3.20
C LEU A 160 3.36 4.86 -4.46
N SER A 161 4.25 4.59 -5.41
CA SER A 161 4.11 5.17 -6.75
C SER A 161 3.17 4.29 -7.57
N VAL A 162 2.00 4.82 -7.88
CA VAL A 162 0.92 4.09 -8.56
C VAL A 162 0.72 4.69 -9.94
N ILE A 163 0.98 3.91 -10.98
CA ILE A 163 0.95 4.34 -12.38
C ILE A 163 -0.23 3.67 -13.09
N THR A 164 -1.26 4.45 -13.35
CA THR A 164 -2.40 4.05 -14.19
C THR A 164 -2.11 4.32 -15.67
N ALA A 165 -2.90 3.73 -16.56
CA ALA A 165 -2.73 3.91 -18.01
C ALA A 165 -3.02 5.34 -18.48
N ASP A 166 -3.75 6.12 -17.71
CA ASP A 166 -4.16 7.50 -18.08
C ASP A 166 -2.98 8.45 -18.34
N GLY A 167 -1.79 8.09 -17.86
CA GLY A 167 -0.58 8.90 -17.98
C GLY A 167 0.18 8.74 -19.31
N THR A 168 -0.23 7.81 -20.19
CA THR A 168 0.48 7.56 -21.46
C THR A 168 -0.39 6.87 -22.50
N GLU A 169 -0.27 7.31 -23.75
CA GLU A 169 -0.96 6.69 -24.90
C GLU A 169 -0.50 5.25 -25.19
N LYS A 170 0.65 4.82 -24.64
CA LYS A 170 1.20 3.47 -24.86
C LYS A 170 0.72 2.44 -23.85
N ALA A 171 0.20 2.85 -22.72
CA ALA A 171 -0.36 1.93 -21.74
C ALA A 171 -1.83 1.65 -22.07
N THR A 172 -2.15 0.39 -22.30
CA THR A 172 -3.50 -0.07 -22.67
C THR A 172 -4.13 -0.96 -21.60
N TYR A 173 -3.47 -1.12 -20.46
CA TYR A 173 -3.98 -1.91 -19.35
C TYR A 173 -5.04 -1.17 -18.53
N ASN A 174 -5.95 -1.91 -17.88
CA ASN A 174 -6.77 -1.42 -16.78
C ASN A 174 -6.07 -1.74 -15.45
N GLY A 175 -6.24 -0.88 -14.45
CA GLY A 175 -5.55 -1.02 -13.17
C GLY A 175 -4.28 -0.20 -13.09
N ALA A 176 -3.25 -0.71 -12.41
CA ALA A 176 -2.02 0.03 -12.18
C ALA A 176 -0.78 -0.87 -12.09
N LEU A 177 0.37 -0.31 -12.46
CA LEU A 177 1.67 -0.77 -12.01
C LEU A 177 2.04 0.00 -10.73
N VAL A 178 2.47 -0.73 -9.71
CA VAL A 178 2.79 -0.15 -8.40
C VAL A 178 4.27 -0.36 -8.09
N TYR A 179 4.92 0.69 -7.58
CA TYR A 179 6.30 0.65 -7.16
C TYR A 179 6.36 0.99 -5.68
N ALA A 180 6.80 0.02 -4.88
CA ALA A 180 6.96 0.12 -3.44
C ALA A 180 8.44 0.25 -3.09
N ALA A 181 8.79 1.30 -2.37
CA ALA A 181 10.12 1.48 -1.81
C ALA A 181 10.14 1.06 -0.35
N ASP A 182 11.15 0.33 0.08
CA ASP A 182 11.29 -0.15 1.44
C ASP A 182 12.54 0.38 2.16
N LEU A 183 12.64 0.07 3.45
CA LEU A 183 13.79 0.47 4.27
C LEU A 183 15.06 -0.33 3.98
N GLU A 184 14.96 -1.45 3.25
CA GLU A 184 16.15 -2.14 2.74
C GLU A 184 16.74 -1.42 1.50
N GLY A 185 16.08 -0.39 1.00
CA GLY A 185 16.50 0.33 -0.19
C GLY A 185 16.20 -0.41 -1.49
N LYS A 186 15.17 -1.26 -1.47
CA LYS A 186 14.64 -1.94 -2.67
C LYS A 186 13.46 -1.19 -3.24
N ILE A 187 13.30 -1.29 -4.55
CA ILE A 187 12.07 -0.94 -5.26
C ILE A 187 11.44 -2.22 -5.78
N THR A 188 10.28 -2.56 -5.23
CA THR A 188 9.49 -3.70 -5.69
C THR A 188 8.41 -3.21 -6.65
N LYS A 189 8.39 -3.77 -7.86
CA LYS A 189 7.33 -3.56 -8.86
C LYS A 189 6.25 -4.61 -8.67
N ILE A 190 4.99 -4.19 -8.66
CA ILE A 190 3.82 -5.04 -8.43
C ILE A 190 2.81 -4.83 -9.55
N ASN A 191 2.27 -5.92 -10.06
CA ASN A 191 1.26 -5.91 -11.11
C ASN A 191 -0.15 -5.89 -10.52
N LEU A 192 -0.86 -4.80 -10.72
CA LEU A 192 -2.29 -4.65 -10.44
C LEU A 192 -3.08 -4.39 -11.73
N THR A 193 -2.52 -4.78 -12.87
CA THR A 193 -3.17 -4.60 -14.17
C THR A 193 -3.95 -5.85 -14.57
N ASP A 194 -4.80 -5.70 -15.58
CA ASP A 194 -5.51 -6.82 -16.23
C ASP A 194 -4.64 -7.58 -17.26
N GLN A 195 -3.35 -7.25 -17.34
CA GLN A 195 -2.38 -7.91 -18.21
C GLN A 195 -1.38 -8.71 -17.37
N GLY A 196 -1.14 -9.96 -17.75
CA GLY A 196 -0.26 -10.86 -17.00
C GLY A 196 -0.91 -11.42 -15.72
N THR A 197 -0.09 -11.74 -14.73
CA THR A 197 -0.57 -12.32 -13.47
C THR A 197 -0.82 -11.22 -12.45
N LEU A 198 -2.08 -11.08 -12.02
CA LEU A 198 -2.47 -10.14 -10.98
C LEU A 198 -1.73 -10.46 -9.66
N TYR A 199 -1.26 -9.42 -8.98
CA TYR A 199 -0.46 -9.47 -7.73
C TYR A 199 0.96 -10.03 -7.88
N GLN A 200 1.43 -10.27 -9.10
CA GLN A 200 2.82 -10.63 -9.34
C GLN A 200 3.74 -9.49 -8.88
N LYS A 201 4.87 -9.85 -8.26
CA LYS A 201 5.89 -8.90 -7.82
C LYS A 201 7.26 -9.26 -8.39
N THR A 202 8.09 -8.25 -8.58
CA THR A 202 9.51 -8.41 -8.94
C THR A 202 10.33 -7.28 -8.31
N THR A 203 11.59 -7.55 -7.97
CA THR A 203 12.53 -6.50 -7.53
C THR A 203 13.04 -5.77 -8.75
N LEU A 204 12.63 -4.50 -8.92
CA LEU A 204 13.09 -3.65 -10.00
C LEU A 204 14.50 -3.10 -9.73
N PHE A 205 14.80 -2.80 -8.47
CA PHE A 205 16.06 -2.22 -8.04
C PHE A 205 16.41 -2.65 -6.62
N ASN A 206 17.71 -2.82 -6.36
CA ASN A 206 18.27 -3.04 -5.03
C ASN A 206 19.47 -2.13 -4.85
N SER A 207 19.46 -1.30 -3.81
CA SER A 207 20.57 -0.40 -3.48
C SER A 207 21.76 -1.10 -2.84
N GLU A 208 21.67 -2.43 -2.64
CA GLU A 208 22.67 -3.25 -1.93
C GLU A 208 22.94 -2.71 -0.51
N SER A 209 21.84 -2.45 0.21
CA SER A 209 21.93 -2.05 1.61
C SER A 209 22.57 -3.13 2.47
N THR A 210 23.33 -2.67 3.46
CA THR A 210 23.81 -3.51 4.56
C THR A 210 23.38 -2.85 5.86
N SER A 211 23.49 -3.58 6.98
CA SER A 211 23.28 -3.02 8.32
C SER A 211 24.13 -1.77 8.57
N ASP A 212 25.28 -1.68 7.92
CA ASP A 212 26.27 -0.62 8.14
C ASP A 212 26.07 0.60 7.24
N ASN A 213 25.61 0.40 5.98
CA ASN A 213 25.46 1.53 5.03
C ASN A 213 24.06 2.17 5.02
N GLY A 214 23.07 1.50 5.59
CA GLY A 214 21.76 2.07 5.91
C GLY A 214 21.06 2.86 4.79
N ARG A 215 21.03 2.34 3.57
CA ARG A 215 20.43 3.03 2.40
C ARG A 215 18.91 2.96 2.40
N TYR A 216 18.29 3.41 3.46
CA TYR A 216 16.84 3.41 3.66
C TYR A 216 16.12 4.33 2.67
N ILE A 217 14.94 3.92 2.20
CA ILE A 217 14.07 4.78 1.38
C ILE A 217 12.80 5.11 2.17
N TYR A 218 12.70 6.35 2.67
CA TYR A 218 11.56 6.83 3.46
C TYR A 218 10.55 7.63 2.64
N LYS A 219 10.85 7.93 1.39
CA LYS A 219 10.00 8.73 0.51
C LYS A 219 9.67 7.94 -0.75
N LYS A 220 8.46 8.13 -1.25
CA LYS A 220 8.05 7.45 -2.47
C LYS A 220 8.96 7.83 -3.63
N PRO A 221 9.26 6.89 -4.54
CA PRO A 221 9.88 7.23 -5.81
C PRO A 221 8.97 8.13 -6.64
N GLU A 222 9.50 9.24 -7.14
CA GLU A 222 8.78 10.06 -8.11
C GLU A 222 8.92 9.48 -9.50
N ALA A 223 7.80 9.30 -10.16
CA ALA A 223 7.73 8.69 -11.48
C ALA A 223 7.54 9.75 -12.57
N THR A 224 8.25 9.61 -13.67
CA THR A 224 8.05 10.44 -14.87
C THR A 224 8.18 9.59 -16.13
N ILE A 225 7.44 9.97 -17.17
CA ILE A 225 7.54 9.37 -18.50
C ILE A 225 8.25 10.38 -19.39
N ASN A 226 9.38 9.96 -20.00
CA ASN A 226 10.12 10.81 -20.90
C ASN A 226 9.52 10.85 -22.31
N ASN A 227 10.08 11.68 -23.19
CA ASN A 227 9.60 11.85 -24.58
C ASN A 227 9.64 10.53 -25.40
N ASP A 228 10.45 9.54 -24.99
CA ASP A 228 10.49 8.22 -25.64
C ASP A 228 9.48 7.24 -25.02
N ASN A 229 8.55 7.73 -24.20
CA ASN A 229 7.57 6.96 -23.44
C ASN A 229 8.21 5.88 -22.54
N LYS A 230 9.34 6.21 -21.92
CA LYS A 230 10.01 5.36 -20.94
C LYS A 230 9.75 5.88 -19.55
N LEU A 231 9.37 4.97 -18.64
CA LEU A 231 9.16 5.30 -17.23
C LEU A 231 10.50 5.36 -16.51
N TRP A 232 10.71 6.45 -15.80
CA TRP A 232 11.82 6.66 -14.89
C TRP A 232 11.31 6.89 -13.48
N LEU A 233 12.03 6.34 -12.52
CA LEU A 233 11.78 6.54 -11.10
C LEU A 233 12.98 7.23 -10.48
N TYR A 234 12.73 8.32 -9.75
CA TYR A 234 13.74 9.09 -9.05
C TYR A 234 13.49 9.04 -7.55
N PHE A 235 14.51 8.72 -6.77
CA PHE A 235 14.41 8.64 -5.32
C PHE A 235 15.77 8.85 -4.67
N GLY A 236 15.74 9.24 -3.38
CA GLY A 236 16.92 9.37 -2.54
C GLY A 236 16.91 8.36 -1.41
N THR A 237 18.10 7.98 -0.96
CA THR A 237 18.28 7.21 0.27
C THR A 237 18.66 8.12 1.43
N GLY A 238 18.30 7.71 2.65
CA GLY A 238 18.65 8.42 3.88
C GLY A 238 17.79 7.98 5.06
N ASN A 239 18.29 8.20 6.26
CA ASN A 239 17.55 7.91 7.49
C ASN A 239 16.90 9.17 8.04
N THR A 240 15.61 9.35 7.78
CA THR A 240 14.86 10.53 8.28
C THR A 240 14.65 10.52 9.79
N GLN A 241 14.86 9.39 10.46
CA GLN A 241 14.74 9.25 11.91
C GLN A 241 16.03 9.64 12.64
N LYS A 242 17.16 9.69 11.92
CA LYS A 242 18.48 9.97 12.47
C LYS A 242 19.25 10.95 11.58
N LEU A 243 18.74 12.16 11.46
CA LEU A 243 19.31 13.20 10.58
C LEU A 243 20.73 13.63 10.96
N GLN A 244 21.13 13.45 12.22
CA GLN A 244 22.45 13.81 12.74
C GLN A 244 23.45 12.64 12.73
N GLU A 245 23.04 11.45 12.28
CA GLU A 245 23.95 10.31 12.22
C GLU A 245 25.01 10.55 11.14
N GLN A 246 26.23 10.75 11.55
CA GLN A 246 27.40 10.85 10.68
C GLN A 246 28.19 9.54 10.79
N SER A 247 28.03 8.68 9.80
CA SER A 247 28.85 7.49 9.65
C SER A 247 29.67 7.60 8.37
N SER A 248 30.97 7.33 8.46
CA SER A 248 31.84 7.28 7.26
C SER A 248 31.45 6.16 6.31
N GLN A 249 30.61 5.21 6.75
CA GLN A 249 30.15 4.08 5.95
C GLN A 249 28.78 4.35 5.30
N THR A 250 27.98 5.28 5.83
CA THR A 250 26.67 5.61 5.26
C THR A 250 26.86 6.61 4.13
N GLN A 251 26.65 6.13 2.90
CA GLN A 251 26.69 6.98 1.70
C GLN A 251 25.28 7.05 1.10
N ASN A 252 24.56 8.10 1.49
CA ASN A 252 23.27 8.39 0.87
C ASN A 252 23.44 8.75 -0.61
N ARG A 253 22.50 8.34 -1.43
CA ARG A 253 22.53 8.53 -2.88
C ARG A 253 21.18 8.98 -3.42
N VAL A 254 21.23 9.65 -4.55
CA VAL A 254 20.05 9.90 -5.39
C VAL A 254 20.16 8.98 -6.59
N TYR A 255 19.06 8.30 -6.90
CA TYR A 255 18.97 7.36 -8.00
C TYR A 255 17.96 7.83 -9.05
N GLY A 256 18.29 7.63 -10.31
CA GLY A 256 17.35 7.64 -11.41
C GLY A 256 17.41 6.27 -12.09
N ILE A 257 16.34 5.51 -12.00
CA ILE A 257 16.25 4.17 -12.59
C ILE A 257 15.17 4.13 -13.66
N LYS A 258 15.42 3.37 -14.71
CA LYS A 258 14.50 3.18 -15.82
C LYS A 258 13.80 1.83 -15.68
N ASP A 259 12.47 1.83 -15.71
CA ASP A 259 11.72 0.61 -15.94
C ASP A 259 11.77 0.26 -17.43
N LYS A 260 12.53 -0.78 -17.77
CA LYS A 260 12.77 -1.19 -19.17
C LYS A 260 11.54 -1.81 -19.81
N ASP A 261 10.69 -2.42 -18.99
CA ASP A 261 9.56 -3.23 -19.42
C ASP A 261 8.27 -2.40 -19.51
N PHE A 262 8.23 -1.21 -18.88
CA PHE A 262 7.07 -0.32 -18.95
C PHE A 262 6.65 -0.06 -20.41
N PRO A 263 5.35 -0.21 -20.76
CA PRO A 263 4.17 -0.32 -19.89
C PRO A 263 3.80 -1.74 -19.44
N ASN A 264 4.58 -2.75 -19.76
CA ASN A 264 4.36 -4.12 -19.32
C ASN A 264 4.92 -4.34 -17.91
N PHE A 265 4.49 -5.42 -17.26
CA PHE A 265 5.05 -5.79 -15.96
C PHE A 265 6.47 -6.37 -16.11
N VAL A 266 6.67 -7.32 -17.00
CA VAL A 266 7.93 -7.94 -17.46
C VAL A 266 7.83 -8.25 -18.93
#